data_1d78b1406e6387cff3f04c3113a3843d
#
_entry.id   1d78b1406e6387cff3f04c3113a3843d
#
_cell.length_a   1.000
_cell.length_b   1.000
_cell.length_c   1.000
_cell.angle_alpha   90.00
_cell.angle_beta   90.00
_cell.angle_gamma   90.00
#
_symmetry.space_group_name_H-M   'P 1'
#
loop_
_entity.id
_entity.type
_entity.pdbx_description
1 polymer ?
#
loop_
_entity_poly.entity_id
_entity_poly.type
_entity_poly.pdbx_seq_one_letter_code
_entity_poly.pdbx_strand_id
1 'polypeptide(L)'
;GAAVSNLGHQHPGVLDAMHRQLDQLAYAHTGFFTTEAAEALADFLAQRAPGDLNHLYLVSGGSEAVESALKLARQYFTEIGQSNRQVVISRRQSYHGNTLGALAAGGNFWRREPFDPMLVTGYHISPCYAYRNQREDETPEAYGLRVANELESAIQLIGPSKVMAFIAEPVV
;
A
#
# COMPACT_ATOMS: atom_id res chain seq x y z
N GLY A 1 -7.43 10.63 -14.70
CA GLY A 1 -7.15 9.26 -15.02
C GLY A 1 -6.48 8.46 -13.91
N ALA A 2 -6.35 7.17 -14.13
CA ALA A 2 -5.65 6.22 -13.24
C ALA A 2 -6.07 6.30 -11.76
N ALA A 3 -7.39 6.42 -11.50
CA ALA A 3 -8.01 6.46 -10.18
C ALA A 3 -7.56 7.61 -9.24
N VAL A 4 -6.90 8.64 -9.76
CA VAL A 4 -6.37 9.76 -8.95
C VAL A 4 -6.94 11.13 -9.31
N SER A 5 -7.84 11.23 -10.30
CA SER A 5 -8.41 12.49 -10.78
C SER A 5 -9.93 12.55 -10.58
N ASN A 6 -10.39 12.27 -9.36
CA ASN A 6 -11.82 12.15 -9.04
C ASN A 6 -12.61 13.45 -9.28
N LEU A 7 -11.95 14.60 -9.15
CA LEU A 7 -12.52 15.92 -9.39
C LEU A 7 -12.28 16.46 -10.81
N GLY A 8 -11.67 15.65 -11.70
CA GLY A 8 -11.23 16.07 -13.03
C GLY A 8 -9.92 16.85 -13.00
N HIS A 9 -9.58 17.48 -14.14
CA HIS A 9 -8.27 18.08 -14.32
C HIS A 9 -8.17 19.56 -13.97
N GLN A 10 -9.31 20.26 -13.87
CA GLN A 10 -9.36 21.72 -13.71
C GLN A 10 -10.45 22.14 -12.70
N HIS A 11 -10.54 21.43 -11.57
CA HIS A 11 -11.49 21.84 -10.54
C HIS A 11 -11.09 23.21 -9.97
N PRO A 12 -11.94 24.25 -10.07
CA PRO A 12 -11.56 25.63 -9.75
C PRO A 12 -11.09 25.78 -8.30
N GLY A 13 -11.79 25.18 -7.35
CA GLY A 13 -11.40 25.27 -5.94
C GLY A 13 -10.03 24.64 -5.64
N VAL A 14 -9.61 23.61 -6.39
CA VAL A 14 -8.26 23.03 -6.27
C VAL A 14 -7.22 23.99 -6.83
N LEU A 15 -7.47 24.55 -8.02
CA LEU A 15 -6.55 25.51 -8.65
C LEU A 15 -6.35 26.75 -7.78
N ASP A 16 -7.45 27.32 -7.27
CA ASP A 16 -7.40 28.49 -6.38
C ASP A 16 -6.63 28.21 -5.08
N ALA A 17 -6.80 27.01 -4.50
CA ALA A 17 -6.04 26.61 -3.31
C ALA A 17 -4.54 26.47 -3.60
N MET A 18 -4.19 25.88 -4.76
CA MET A 18 -2.79 25.76 -5.20
C MET A 18 -2.16 27.15 -5.42
N HIS A 19 -2.84 28.06 -6.11
CA HIS A 19 -2.35 29.42 -6.32
C HIS A 19 -2.11 30.15 -4.99
N ARG A 20 -3.07 30.14 -4.08
CA ARG A 20 -2.89 30.74 -2.76
C ARG A 20 -1.71 30.16 -1.98
N GLN A 21 -1.51 28.82 -2.05
CA GLN A 21 -0.40 28.18 -1.37
C GLN A 21 0.95 28.58 -1.98
N LEU A 22 1.03 28.68 -3.31
CA LEU A 22 2.24 29.13 -4.00
C LEU A 22 2.62 30.56 -3.64
N ASP A 23 1.63 31.46 -3.50
CA ASP A 23 1.84 32.85 -3.09
C ASP A 23 2.33 32.97 -1.63
N GLN A 24 1.92 32.04 -0.76
CA GLN A 24 2.34 32.03 0.65
C GLN A 24 3.70 31.34 0.84
N LEU A 25 3.83 30.12 0.33
CA LEU A 25 5.01 29.29 0.51
C LEU A 25 5.04 28.18 -0.53
N ALA A 26 5.88 28.32 -1.54
CA ALA A 26 5.99 27.36 -2.63
C ALA A 26 6.68 26.05 -2.23
N TYR A 27 7.58 26.08 -1.25
CA TYR A 27 8.35 24.93 -0.79
C TYR A 27 8.73 25.04 0.67
N ALA A 28 8.56 23.93 1.40
CA ALA A 28 9.06 23.75 2.75
C ALA A 28 9.75 22.39 2.88
N HIS A 29 11.00 22.36 3.36
CA HIS A 29 11.71 21.12 3.59
C HIS A 29 11.14 20.41 4.83
N THR A 30 10.52 19.25 4.63
CA THR A 30 9.77 18.52 5.67
C THR A 30 10.62 18.04 6.86
N GLY A 31 11.94 18.00 6.73
CA GLY A 31 12.86 17.69 7.84
C GLY A 31 12.98 18.82 8.88
N PHE A 32 12.56 20.05 8.56
CA PHE A 32 12.69 21.22 9.43
C PHE A 32 11.41 22.04 9.56
N PHE A 33 10.49 21.92 8.60
CA PHE A 33 9.30 22.75 8.50
C PHE A 33 8.08 21.92 8.19
N THR A 34 6.93 22.45 8.57
CA THR A 34 5.63 21.98 8.11
C THR A 34 4.85 23.16 7.52
N THR A 35 3.67 22.91 6.98
CA THR A 35 2.77 23.95 6.49
C THR A 35 1.38 23.75 7.08
N GLU A 36 0.60 24.82 7.19
CA GLU A 36 -0.80 24.74 7.67
C GLU A 36 -1.62 23.74 6.83
N ALA A 37 -1.39 23.71 5.52
CA ALA A 37 -2.07 22.78 4.61
C ALA A 37 -1.71 21.33 4.90
N ALA A 38 -0.43 21.02 5.20
CA ALA A 38 0.01 19.68 5.55
C ALA A 38 -0.55 19.21 6.89
N GLU A 39 -0.52 20.08 7.91
CA GLU A 39 -1.09 19.80 9.24
C GLU A 39 -2.63 19.58 9.15
N ALA A 40 -3.33 20.45 8.46
CA ALA A 40 -4.78 20.30 8.27
C ALA A 40 -5.15 19.00 7.55
N LEU A 41 -4.35 18.58 6.56
CA LEU A 41 -4.55 17.30 5.87
C LEU A 41 -4.25 16.13 6.82
N ALA A 42 -3.20 16.22 7.60
CA ALA A 42 -2.83 15.19 8.57
C ALA A 42 -3.94 15.00 9.61
N ASP A 43 -4.44 16.06 10.20
CA ASP A 43 -5.56 16.02 11.14
C ASP A 43 -6.83 15.44 10.51
N PHE A 44 -7.16 15.88 9.29
CA PHE A 44 -8.32 15.38 8.57
C PHE A 44 -8.27 13.87 8.33
N LEU A 45 -7.09 13.34 7.96
CA LEU A 45 -6.90 11.92 7.69
C LEU A 45 -6.83 11.11 8.99
N ALA A 46 -6.11 11.59 10.00
CA ALA A 46 -6.01 10.93 11.31
C ALA A 46 -7.38 10.71 11.97
N GLN A 47 -8.28 11.71 11.89
CA GLN A 47 -9.65 11.59 12.41
C GLN A 47 -10.51 10.53 11.71
N ARG A 48 -10.09 10.06 10.52
CA ARG A 48 -10.82 9.09 9.69
C ARG A 48 -10.10 7.75 9.53
N ALA A 49 -8.86 7.70 9.97
CA ALA A 49 -8.08 6.46 9.98
C ALA A 49 -8.64 5.47 11.02
N PRO A 50 -8.56 4.16 10.77
CA PRO A 50 -9.01 3.15 11.72
C PRO A 50 -8.12 3.10 12.96
N GLY A 51 -8.73 2.80 14.12
CA GLY A 51 -8.02 2.61 15.37
C GLY A 51 -7.30 3.87 15.84
N ASP A 52 -6.05 3.74 16.21
CA ASP A 52 -5.17 4.80 16.71
C ASP A 52 -4.11 5.27 15.69
N LEU A 53 -4.35 5.06 14.39
CA LEU A 53 -3.48 5.51 13.31
C LEU A 53 -3.58 7.04 13.16
N ASN A 54 -2.77 7.77 13.91
CA ASN A 54 -2.80 9.22 14.02
C ASN A 54 -1.52 9.93 13.56
N HIS A 55 -0.58 9.20 12.97
CA HIS A 55 0.63 9.75 12.38
C HIS A 55 0.63 9.54 10.87
N LEU A 56 0.97 10.58 10.12
CA LEU A 56 1.01 10.55 8.68
C LEU A 56 2.42 10.89 8.17
N TYR A 57 2.82 10.19 7.13
CA TYR A 57 4.03 10.47 6.39
C TYR A 57 3.65 10.76 4.94
N LEU A 58 3.74 12.01 4.54
CA LEU A 58 3.39 12.47 3.20
C LEU A 58 4.58 12.27 2.25
N VAL A 59 4.31 11.67 1.10
CA VAL A 59 5.28 11.38 0.04
C VAL A 59 4.73 11.81 -1.31
N SER A 60 5.58 11.80 -2.36
CA SER A 60 5.22 12.35 -3.68
C SER A 60 4.31 11.43 -4.50
N GLY A 61 4.21 10.14 -4.16
CA GLY A 61 3.40 9.21 -4.95
C GLY A 61 3.12 7.89 -4.25
N GLY A 62 2.17 7.11 -4.80
CA GLY A 62 1.77 5.82 -4.24
C GLY A 62 2.89 4.79 -4.18
N SER A 63 3.76 4.74 -5.20
CA SER A 63 4.93 3.84 -5.18
C SER A 63 5.89 4.16 -4.04
N GLU A 64 6.14 5.45 -3.78
CA GLU A 64 6.97 5.89 -2.66
C GLU A 64 6.29 5.63 -1.32
N ALA A 65 4.96 5.73 -1.24
CA ALA A 65 4.21 5.37 -0.03
C ALA A 65 4.38 3.88 0.29
N VAL A 66 4.28 3.01 -0.71
CA VAL A 66 4.48 1.57 -0.53
C VAL A 66 5.93 1.27 -0.14
N GLU A 67 6.94 1.86 -0.80
CA GLU A 67 8.35 1.72 -0.41
C GLU A 67 8.59 2.14 1.04
N SER A 68 8.00 3.27 1.44
CA SER A 68 8.12 3.77 2.81
C SER A 68 7.46 2.83 3.82
N ALA A 69 6.29 2.27 3.50
CA ALA A 69 5.61 1.31 4.35
C ALA A 69 6.40 0.00 4.51
N LEU A 70 6.97 -0.53 3.42
CA LEU A 70 7.83 -1.71 3.45
C LEU A 70 9.08 -1.50 4.30
N LYS A 71 9.73 -0.34 4.13
CA LYS A 71 10.91 0.05 4.91
C LYS A 71 10.58 0.26 6.38
N LEU A 72 9.45 0.90 6.67
CA LEU A 72 8.99 1.12 8.05
C LEU A 72 8.70 -0.22 8.75
N ALA A 73 7.99 -1.13 8.08
CA ALA A 73 7.74 -2.46 8.61
C ALA A 73 9.05 -3.21 8.89
N ARG A 74 10.02 -3.14 7.98
CA ARG A 74 11.34 -3.75 8.15
C ARG A 74 12.11 -3.16 9.32
N GLN A 75 12.13 -1.84 9.44
CA GLN A 75 12.80 -1.14 10.53
C GLN A 75 12.15 -1.49 11.86
N TYR A 76 10.84 -1.46 11.96
CA TYR A 76 10.10 -1.85 13.17
C TYR A 76 10.52 -3.23 13.68
N PHE A 77 10.49 -4.24 12.81
CA PHE A 77 10.87 -5.60 13.23
C PHE A 77 12.36 -5.73 13.57
N THR A 78 13.21 -4.94 12.97
CA THR A 78 14.64 -4.90 13.32
C THR A 78 14.84 -4.30 14.71
N GLU A 79 14.19 -3.19 15.02
CA GLU A 79 14.29 -2.48 16.30
C GLU A 79 13.76 -3.32 17.48
N ILE A 80 12.73 -4.13 17.28
CA ILE A 80 12.22 -5.03 18.31
C ILE A 80 12.93 -6.40 18.34
N GLY A 81 14.09 -6.53 17.68
CA GLY A 81 14.91 -7.74 17.71
C GLY A 81 14.38 -8.91 16.86
N GLN A 82 13.43 -8.68 15.96
CA GLN A 82 12.84 -9.69 15.08
C GLN A 82 13.33 -9.56 13.63
N SER A 83 14.62 -9.37 13.43
CA SER A 83 15.23 -9.11 12.12
C SER A 83 15.05 -10.23 11.09
N ASN A 84 14.62 -11.43 11.50
CA ASN A 84 14.25 -12.52 10.58
C ASN A 84 12.95 -12.26 9.82
N ARG A 85 12.10 -11.34 10.25
CA ARG A 85 10.90 -10.94 9.55
C ARG A 85 11.24 -10.06 8.36
N GLN A 86 11.08 -10.61 7.17
CA GLN A 86 11.45 -9.93 5.92
C GLN A 86 10.53 -10.27 4.74
N VAL A 87 9.66 -11.28 4.88
CA VAL A 87 8.78 -11.71 3.80
C VAL A 87 7.50 -10.88 3.81
N VAL A 88 7.18 -10.33 2.65
CA VAL A 88 5.90 -9.66 2.38
C VAL A 88 5.00 -10.63 1.64
N ILE A 89 3.77 -10.77 2.10
CA ILE A 89 2.73 -11.52 1.41
C ILE A 89 1.79 -10.52 0.75
N SER A 90 1.38 -10.82 -0.47
CA SER A 90 0.37 -10.04 -1.20
C SER A 90 -0.52 -10.94 -2.06
N ARG A 91 -1.43 -10.37 -2.83
CA ARG A 91 -2.29 -11.13 -3.73
C ARG A 91 -1.76 -11.14 -5.16
N ARG A 92 -1.96 -12.24 -5.87
CA ARG A 92 -1.81 -12.24 -7.34
C ARG A 92 -2.76 -11.23 -7.96
N GLN A 93 -2.34 -10.65 -9.10
CA GLN A 93 -3.06 -9.62 -9.88
C GLN A 93 -3.17 -8.26 -9.18
N SER A 94 -2.57 -8.07 -8.00
CA SER A 94 -2.56 -6.79 -7.30
C SER A 94 -1.57 -5.79 -7.94
N TYR A 95 -1.81 -4.52 -7.71
CA TYR A 95 -0.93 -3.43 -8.09
C TYR A 95 -0.57 -2.57 -6.88
N HIS A 96 0.71 -2.51 -6.54
CA HIS A 96 1.20 -1.76 -5.39
C HIS A 96 2.17 -0.63 -5.75
N GLY A 97 2.48 -0.46 -7.02
CA GLY A 97 3.36 0.62 -7.49
C GLY A 97 4.37 0.17 -8.55
N ASN A 98 5.25 1.10 -8.93
CA ASN A 98 6.17 0.96 -10.04
C ASN A 98 7.65 0.92 -9.63
N THR A 99 7.99 1.23 -8.39
CA THR A 99 9.35 1.06 -7.85
C THR A 99 9.66 -0.43 -7.65
N LEU A 100 10.93 -0.81 -7.55
CA LEU A 100 11.30 -2.23 -7.46
C LEU A 100 10.67 -2.95 -6.26
N GLY A 101 10.63 -2.33 -5.09
CA GLY A 101 9.97 -2.91 -3.92
C GLY A 101 8.46 -2.99 -4.06
N ALA A 102 7.82 -1.93 -4.56
CA ALA A 102 6.39 -1.93 -4.83
C ALA A 102 6.01 -2.93 -5.93
N LEU A 103 6.83 -3.06 -6.98
CA LEU A 103 6.66 -4.05 -8.04
C LEU A 103 6.84 -5.48 -7.52
N ALA A 104 7.82 -5.70 -6.62
CA ALA A 104 8.04 -6.98 -5.97
C ALA A 104 6.85 -7.41 -5.09
N ALA A 105 6.25 -6.45 -4.36
CA ALA A 105 5.02 -6.67 -3.61
C ALA A 105 3.81 -6.89 -4.53
N GLY A 106 3.75 -6.24 -5.70
CA GLY A 106 2.68 -6.40 -6.67
C GLY A 106 2.60 -7.83 -7.23
N GLY A 107 1.38 -8.30 -7.48
CA GLY A 107 1.13 -9.66 -7.97
C GLY A 107 0.79 -9.75 -9.47
N ASN A 108 0.91 -8.64 -10.20
CA ASN A 108 0.64 -8.62 -11.63
C ASN A 108 1.83 -9.16 -12.41
N PHE A 109 1.72 -10.41 -12.88
CA PHE A 109 2.81 -11.18 -13.48
C PHE A 109 3.47 -10.47 -14.68
N TRP A 110 2.70 -10.01 -15.67
CA TRP A 110 3.32 -9.39 -16.86
C TRP A 110 3.97 -8.02 -16.60
N ARG A 111 3.66 -7.35 -15.50
CA ARG A 111 4.40 -6.15 -15.08
C ARG A 111 5.73 -6.51 -14.45
N ARG A 112 5.82 -7.69 -13.83
CA ARG A 112 6.99 -8.18 -13.09
C ARG A 112 8.00 -8.90 -13.98
N GLU A 113 7.51 -9.73 -14.89
CA GLU A 113 8.30 -10.67 -15.68
C GLU A 113 9.62 -10.11 -16.23
N PRO A 114 9.66 -8.90 -16.87
CA PRO A 114 10.90 -8.34 -17.37
C PRO A 114 11.90 -7.95 -16.26
N PHE A 115 11.43 -7.78 -15.02
CA PHE A 115 12.21 -7.26 -13.90
C PHE A 115 12.42 -8.31 -12.80
N ASP A 116 11.90 -9.50 -12.93
CA ASP A 116 12.00 -10.56 -11.91
C ASP A 116 13.44 -10.78 -11.38
N PRO A 117 14.51 -10.71 -12.19
CA PRO A 117 15.87 -10.84 -11.67
C PRO A 117 16.32 -9.73 -10.71
N MET A 118 15.60 -8.61 -10.69
CA MET A 118 15.89 -7.44 -9.85
C MET A 118 14.99 -7.35 -8.61
N LEU A 119 13.95 -8.19 -8.53
CA LEU A 119 12.94 -8.09 -7.49
C LEU A 119 13.32 -8.93 -6.27
N VAL A 120 13.08 -8.38 -5.09
CA VAL A 120 13.13 -9.18 -3.86
C VAL A 120 11.99 -10.20 -3.85
N THR A 121 12.26 -11.37 -3.31
CA THR A 121 11.27 -12.44 -3.24
C THR A 121 10.11 -12.07 -2.32
N GLY A 122 8.91 -11.98 -2.89
CA GLY A 122 7.63 -11.89 -2.17
C GLY A 122 6.84 -13.19 -2.30
N TYR A 123 5.79 -13.34 -1.52
CA TYR A 123 4.86 -14.46 -1.60
C TYR A 123 3.47 -13.98 -2.02
N HIS A 124 2.86 -14.64 -3.01
CA HIS A 124 1.59 -14.19 -3.57
C HIS A 124 0.52 -15.27 -3.42
N ILE A 125 -0.52 -14.94 -2.65
CA ILE A 125 -1.73 -15.77 -2.51
C ILE A 125 -2.75 -15.45 -3.60
N SER A 126 -3.87 -16.17 -3.63
CA SER A 126 -4.92 -16.00 -4.64
C SER A 126 -5.54 -14.61 -4.62
N PRO A 127 -5.95 -14.09 -5.78
CA PRO A 127 -6.68 -12.82 -5.85
C PRO A 127 -8.08 -12.96 -5.27
N CYS A 128 -8.64 -11.88 -4.73
CA CYS A 128 -10.05 -11.77 -4.38
C CYS A 128 -10.87 -11.45 -5.64
N TYR A 129 -11.12 -12.45 -6.48
CA TYR A 129 -11.83 -12.26 -7.74
C TYR A 129 -12.94 -13.32 -7.89
N ALA A 130 -14.08 -13.06 -7.23
CA ALA A 130 -15.21 -13.99 -7.18
C ALA A 130 -15.70 -14.39 -8.56
N TYR A 131 -15.82 -13.46 -9.49
CA TYR A 131 -16.31 -13.73 -10.85
C TYR A 131 -15.60 -14.90 -11.55
N ARG A 132 -14.29 -15.10 -11.30
CA ARG A 132 -13.51 -16.19 -11.93
C ARG A 132 -13.15 -17.33 -10.99
N ASN A 133 -13.12 -17.10 -9.69
CA ASN A 133 -12.51 -18.02 -8.75
C ASN A 133 -13.48 -18.56 -7.69
N GLN A 134 -14.70 -18.03 -7.59
CA GLN A 134 -15.75 -18.59 -6.76
C GLN A 134 -16.23 -19.89 -7.42
N ARG A 135 -16.39 -20.95 -6.64
CA ARG A 135 -16.93 -22.23 -7.10
C ARG A 135 -18.45 -22.16 -7.22
N GLU A 136 -19.05 -23.02 -8.06
CA GLU A 136 -20.50 -23.06 -8.27
C GLU A 136 -21.27 -23.42 -7.00
N ASP A 137 -20.69 -24.23 -6.14
CA ASP A 137 -21.25 -24.68 -4.86
C ASP A 137 -20.90 -23.78 -3.66
N GLU A 138 -20.27 -22.63 -3.90
CA GLU A 138 -19.73 -21.77 -2.87
C GLU A 138 -20.54 -20.48 -2.73
N THR A 139 -20.91 -20.11 -1.50
CA THR A 139 -21.48 -18.76 -1.27
C THR A 139 -20.39 -17.69 -1.33
N PRO A 140 -20.73 -16.40 -1.56
CA PRO A 140 -19.76 -15.31 -1.53
C PRO A 140 -18.95 -15.26 -0.21
N GLU A 141 -19.60 -15.54 0.92
CA GLU A 141 -18.97 -15.56 2.24
C GLU A 141 -17.99 -16.74 2.36
N ALA A 142 -18.37 -17.93 1.90
CA ALA A 142 -17.52 -19.12 1.90
C ALA A 142 -16.30 -18.91 1.01
N TYR A 143 -16.48 -18.30 -0.17
CA TYR A 143 -15.40 -17.90 -1.05
C TYR A 143 -14.45 -16.93 -0.35
N GLY A 144 -14.99 -15.87 0.26
CA GLY A 144 -14.21 -14.87 0.98
C GLY A 144 -13.37 -15.49 2.10
N LEU A 145 -13.97 -16.37 2.92
CA LEU A 145 -13.27 -17.08 3.99
C LEU A 145 -12.19 -18.02 3.45
N ARG A 146 -12.47 -18.77 2.37
CA ARG A 146 -11.46 -19.65 1.76
C ARG A 146 -10.24 -18.88 1.30
N VAL A 147 -10.44 -17.75 0.58
CA VAL A 147 -9.35 -16.91 0.10
C VAL A 147 -8.62 -16.18 1.24
N ALA A 148 -9.32 -15.86 2.33
CA ALA A 148 -8.70 -15.29 3.52
C ALA A 148 -7.83 -16.34 4.25
N ASN A 149 -8.29 -17.58 4.36
CA ASN A 149 -7.55 -18.67 5.01
C ASN A 149 -6.26 -19.06 4.25
N GLU A 150 -6.14 -18.72 2.96
CA GLU A 150 -4.88 -18.86 2.24
C GLU A 150 -3.74 -18.05 2.87
N LEU A 151 -4.07 -16.89 3.46
CA LEU A 151 -3.08 -16.07 4.16
C LEU A 151 -2.50 -16.80 5.37
N GLU A 152 -3.34 -17.42 6.19
CA GLU A 152 -2.89 -18.23 7.32
C GLU A 152 -2.01 -19.39 6.85
N SER A 153 -2.46 -20.12 5.83
CA SER A 153 -1.70 -21.23 5.25
C SER A 153 -0.33 -20.79 4.73
N ALA A 154 -0.27 -19.63 4.06
CA ALA A 154 0.97 -19.04 3.58
C ALA A 154 1.91 -18.64 4.73
N ILE A 155 1.39 -18.03 5.78
CA ILE A 155 2.17 -17.68 6.98
C ILE A 155 2.77 -18.93 7.62
N GLN A 156 1.98 -19.99 7.76
CA GLN A 156 2.47 -21.25 8.34
C GLN A 156 3.54 -21.91 7.46
N LEU A 157 3.34 -21.91 6.14
CA LEU A 157 4.28 -22.47 5.16
C LEU A 157 5.63 -21.73 5.15
N ILE A 158 5.59 -20.39 5.18
CA ILE A 158 6.79 -19.53 5.18
C ILE A 158 7.50 -19.62 6.54
N GLY A 159 6.76 -19.79 7.58
CA GLY A 159 7.13 -19.67 8.98
C GLY A 159 6.74 -18.31 9.57
N PRO A 160 5.91 -18.30 10.61
CA PRO A 160 5.38 -17.05 11.20
C PRO A 160 6.45 -16.03 11.60
N SER A 161 7.64 -16.50 12.02
CA SER A 161 8.76 -15.63 12.40
C SER A 161 9.48 -14.97 11.22
N LYS A 162 9.15 -15.34 9.99
CA LYS A 162 9.75 -14.76 8.77
C LYS A 162 8.84 -13.76 8.08
N VAL A 163 7.53 -13.83 8.36
CA VAL A 163 6.56 -12.93 7.71
C VAL A 163 6.60 -11.55 8.39
N MET A 164 6.78 -10.52 7.57
CA MET A 164 6.85 -9.12 7.98
C MET A 164 5.51 -8.42 7.85
N ALA A 165 4.86 -8.58 6.70
CA ALA A 165 3.63 -7.87 6.40
C ALA A 165 2.76 -8.62 5.39
N PHE A 166 1.48 -8.31 5.40
CA PHE A 166 0.55 -8.57 4.31
C PHE A 166 0.08 -7.24 3.74
N ILE A 167 0.11 -7.11 2.41
CA ILE A 167 -0.36 -5.93 1.71
C ILE A 167 -1.46 -6.32 0.70
N ALA A 168 -2.56 -5.55 0.71
CA ALA A 168 -3.68 -5.76 -0.19
C ALA A 168 -4.40 -4.44 -0.49
N GLU A 169 -5.03 -4.38 -1.67
CA GLU A 169 -5.97 -3.32 -2.02
C GLU A 169 -7.35 -3.68 -1.45
N PRO A 170 -8.09 -2.71 -0.87
CA PRO A 170 -9.47 -2.94 -0.42
C PRO A 170 -10.47 -3.01 -1.60
N VAL A 171 -10.11 -2.40 -2.73
CA VAL A 171 -10.88 -2.39 -3.99
C VAL A 171 -9.91 -2.65 -5.13
N VAL A 172 -10.23 -3.64 -5.97
CA VAL A 172 -9.42 -4.09 -7.11
C VAL A 172 -10.21 -3.90 -8.41
#